data_40ffcc840f1f583d1d41958a2bc100c2
#
_entry.id   40ffcc840f1f583d1d41958a2bc100c2
#
_cell.length_a   1.000
_cell.length_b   1.000
_cell.length_c   1.000
_cell.angle_alpha   90.00
_cell.angle_beta   90.00
_cell.angle_gamma   90.00
#
_symmetry.space_group_name_H-M   'P 1'
#
loop_
_entity.id
_entity.type
_entity.pdbx_description
1 polymer ?
#
loop_
_entity_poly.entity_id
_entity_poly.type
_entity_poly.pdbx_seq_one_letter_code
_entity_poly.pdbx_strand_id
1 'polypeptide(L)'
;MSVQNPSGMATLARLLRGRGKGLAVEPKPAAPALLLQDVQRILRTGWAETPRRVLLPGYATSTFRESASLLDRLQPAGRPDLVMAYSIKTNPSPALLGLARDAGLWAEAIAQSEVTHAVGLGFPPEQIVLNGPGKWWLAPVKTPRYGAIFCDSLQELRMLRPRLSSGDLVADYVGLRLRPATVNSRFGIGLHEPAVLAEAVALLKRLPRRQGLGFHFHIASSLFGVRTWHSLAENFLAAVGLLCDRLRGRPVVVSFGGGWHPDDWSDFLRGEFRQLVTACRRQLPMVRRIILEPGKALSQRSMCLLTHVIEVRRSRTRTELVVDASVAELPDVRSHPHRIASLGPSGRLALWGTGPDRVLGRLCMEFDILSDSMQAPKTVRRGDLLAYLDAGAYDASMAYSFGSGGLPLTLG
;
A
#
# COMPACT_ATOMS: atom_id res chain seq x y z
N MET A 1 -16.29 1.79 38.16
CA MET A 1 -16.50 0.37 37.80
C MET A 1 -16.05 0.20 36.36
N SER A 2 -14.87 -0.40 36.15
CA SER A 2 -14.23 -0.61 34.86
C SER A 2 -14.72 -1.92 34.28
N VAL A 3 -15.43 -1.86 33.16
CA VAL A 3 -15.71 -3.07 32.37
C VAL A 3 -14.56 -3.20 31.35
N GLN A 4 -13.52 -3.93 31.72
CA GLN A 4 -12.56 -4.46 30.76
C GLN A 4 -13.24 -5.57 29.97
N ASN A 5 -13.31 -5.41 28.67
CA ASN A 5 -13.79 -6.47 27.78
C ASN A 5 -12.59 -7.34 27.33
N PRO A 6 -12.43 -8.57 27.88
CA PRO A 6 -11.26 -9.41 27.62
C PRO A 6 -11.22 -10.03 26.22
N SER A 7 -12.31 -9.95 25.45
CA SER A 7 -12.45 -10.67 24.17
C SER A 7 -11.61 -10.08 23.03
N GLY A 8 -11.40 -8.76 23.00
CA GLY A 8 -10.64 -8.09 21.93
C GLY A 8 -9.13 -8.37 21.98
N MET A 9 -8.54 -8.42 23.17
CA MET A 9 -7.12 -8.73 23.33
C MET A 9 -6.80 -10.21 23.09
N ALA A 10 -7.73 -11.10 23.45
CA ALA A 10 -7.59 -12.53 23.16
C ALA A 10 -7.62 -12.83 21.67
N THR A 11 -8.41 -12.09 20.89
CA THR A 11 -8.50 -12.26 19.43
C THR A 11 -7.23 -11.78 18.74
N LEU A 12 -6.65 -10.63 19.13
CA LEU A 12 -5.40 -10.12 18.57
C LEU A 12 -4.19 -10.98 18.97
N ALA A 13 -4.14 -11.44 20.23
CA ALA A 13 -3.12 -12.38 20.70
C ALA A 13 -3.25 -13.78 20.07
N ARG A 14 -4.45 -14.18 19.66
CA ARG A 14 -4.70 -15.40 18.88
C ARG A 14 -4.23 -15.26 17.44
N LEU A 15 -4.45 -14.08 16.80
CA LEU A 15 -3.95 -13.76 15.46
C LEU A 15 -2.43 -13.70 15.42
N LEU A 16 -1.77 -13.19 16.46
CA LEU A 16 -0.31 -13.09 16.54
C LEU A 16 0.34 -14.42 16.96
N ARG A 17 -0.32 -15.27 17.78
CA ARG A 17 0.19 -16.59 18.19
C ARG A 17 -0.22 -17.74 17.27
N GLY A 18 -1.24 -17.56 16.42
CA GLY A 18 -1.76 -18.59 15.50
C GLY A 18 -0.90 -18.80 14.23
N ARG A 19 0.17 -18.06 14.02
CA ARG A 19 1.07 -18.23 12.86
C ARG A 19 2.01 -19.43 12.92
N GLY A 20 1.85 -20.29 13.90
CA GLY A 20 2.63 -21.53 14.07
C GLY A 20 1.93 -22.84 13.64
N LYS A 21 0.67 -22.80 13.20
CA LYS A 21 -0.03 -23.98 12.66
C LYS A 21 -0.66 -23.55 11.34
N GLY A 22 -0.25 -24.17 10.24
CA GLY A 22 -0.64 -23.87 8.87
C GLY A 22 -2.07 -23.39 8.73
N LEU A 23 -2.24 -22.09 8.48
CA LEU A 23 -3.47 -21.58 7.94
C LEU A 23 -3.71 -22.30 6.62
N ALA A 24 -4.85 -22.95 6.48
CA ALA A 24 -5.29 -23.46 5.20
C ALA A 24 -5.18 -22.29 4.20
N VAL A 25 -4.24 -22.40 3.26
CA VAL A 25 -4.05 -21.38 2.22
C VAL A 25 -5.28 -21.48 1.34
N GLU A 26 -6.19 -20.53 1.47
CA GLU A 26 -7.30 -20.43 0.52
C GLU A 26 -6.72 -20.38 -0.90
N PRO A 27 -7.33 -21.09 -1.86
CA PRO A 27 -6.84 -21.09 -3.23
C PRO A 27 -6.83 -19.65 -3.74
N LYS A 28 -5.64 -19.16 -4.14
CA LYS A 28 -5.52 -17.82 -4.71
C LYS A 28 -6.37 -17.76 -5.97
N PRO A 29 -7.10 -16.66 -6.21
CA PRO A 29 -7.85 -16.48 -7.45
C PRO A 29 -6.92 -16.62 -8.66
N ALA A 30 -7.50 -17.04 -9.80
CA ALA A 30 -6.74 -17.23 -11.03
C ALA A 30 -5.98 -15.95 -11.41
N ALA A 31 -4.74 -16.10 -11.83
CA ALA A 31 -3.95 -14.95 -12.25
C ALA A 31 -4.55 -14.31 -13.50
N PRO A 32 -4.62 -12.95 -13.59
CA PRO A 32 -5.14 -12.28 -14.78
C PRO A 32 -4.40 -12.70 -16.05
N ALA A 33 -5.13 -12.88 -17.15
CA ALA A 33 -4.57 -13.35 -18.42
C ALA A 33 -3.42 -12.45 -18.91
N LEU A 34 -3.58 -11.14 -18.81
CA LEU A 34 -2.57 -10.17 -19.24
C LEU A 34 -1.27 -10.26 -18.41
N LEU A 35 -1.39 -10.51 -17.11
CA LEU A 35 -0.25 -10.79 -16.25
C LEU A 35 0.52 -12.03 -16.72
N LEU A 36 -0.20 -13.12 -17.01
CA LEU A 36 0.42 -14.36 -17.47
C LEU A 36 1.10 -14.20 -18.85
N GLN A 37 0.50 -13.40 -19.74
CA GLN A 37 1.11 -13.06 -21.03
C GLN A 37 2.42 -12.30 -20.87
N ASP A 38 2.46 -11.28 -20.02
CA ASP A 38 3.69 -10.53 -19.73
C ASP A 38 4.76 -11.44 -19.14
N VAL A 39 4.42 -12.26 -18.14
CA VAL A 39 5.36 -13.21 -17.51
C VAL A 39 5.90 -14.21 -18.53
N GLN A 40 5.06 -14.80 -19.36
CA GLN A 40 5.48 -15.75 -20.37
C GLN A 40 6.44 -15.12 -21.39
N ARG A 41 6.17 -13.89 -21.82
CA ARG A 41 7.05 -13.14 -22.72
C ARG A 41 8.42 -12.90 -22.07
N ILE A 42 8.44 -12.41 -20.82
CA ILE A 42 9.66 -12.13 -20.07
C ILE A 42 10.51 -13.39 -19.88
N LEU A 43 9.90 -14.51 -19.48
CA LEU A 43 10.63 -15.76 -19.30
C LEU A 43 11.18 -16.32 -20.62
N ARG A 44 10.50 -16.11 -21.76
CA ARG A 44 10.99 -16.53 -23.08
C ARG A 44 12.16 -15.70 -23.60
N THR A 45 12.28 -14.45 -23.18
CA THR A 45 13.43 -13.61 -23.56
C THR A 45 14.75 -14.16 -23.03
N GLY A 46 14.69 -14.88 -21.91
CA GLY A 46 15.88 -15.36 -21.19
C GLY A 46 16.64 -14.20 -20.52
N TRP A 47 17.18 -14.45 -19.35
CA TRP A 47 17.91 -13.44 -18.58
C TRP A 47 19.17 -14.07 -18.01
N ALA A 48 20.33 -13.55 -18.42
CA ALA A 48 21.62 -14.06 -17.94
C ALA A 48 21.93 -13.57 -16.52
N GLU A 49 21.46 -12.38 -16.17
CA GLU A 49 21.72 -11.75 -14.87
C GLU A 49 20.48 -11.77 -13.99
N THR A 50 20.57 -12.49 -12.90
CA THR A 50 19.55 -12.55 -11.82
C THR A 50 20.25 -12.50 -10.46
N PRO A 51 19.57 -12.20 -9.37
CA PRO A 51 18.13 -11.86 -9.29
C PRO A 51 17.83 -10.49 -9.90
N ARG A 52 16.66 -10.34 -10.54
CA ARG A 52 16.28 -9.08 -11.21
C ARG A 52 14.80 -8.79 -11.06
N ARG A 53 14.44 -7.55 -10.65
CA ARG A 53 13.04 -7.09 -10.66
C ARG A 53 12.68 -6.62 -12.06
N VAL A 54 11.53 -7.05 -12.55
CA VAL A 54 11.04 -6.73 -13.89
C VAL A 54 9.60 -6.25 -13.83
N LEU A 55 9.34 -5.13 -14.52
CA LEU A 55 7.97 -4.63 -14.71
C LEU A 55 7.19 -5.57 -15.64
N LEU A 56 5.91 -5.76 -15.33
CA LEU A 56 4.94 -6.42 -16.20
C LEU A 56 4.13 -5.34 -16.94
N PRO A 57 4.62 -4.83 -18.10
CA PRO A 57 4.20 -3.53 -18.61
C PRO A 57 2.74 -3.52 -19.08
N GLY A 58 2.28 -4.60 -19.69
CA GLY A 58 0.89 -4.73 -20.15
C GLY A 58 -0.08 -4.71 -18.97
N TYR A 59 0.18 -5.55 -17.96
CA TYR A 59 -0.64 -5.63 -16.76
C TYR A 59 -0.61 -4.33 -15.95
N ALA A 60 0.59 -3.78 -15.72
CA ALA A 60 0.75 -2.55 -14.95
C ALA A 60 0.00 -1.38 -15.59
N THR A 61 0.19 -1.15 -16.89
CA THR A 61 -0.49 -0.07 -17.64
C THR A 61 -2.01 -0.23 -17.58
N SER A 62 -2.52 -1.45 -17.78
CA SER A 62 -3.97 -1.74 -17.70
C SER A 62 -4.51 -1.43 -16.31
N THR A 63 -3.84 -1.91 -15.25
CA THR A 63 -4.29 -1.73 -13.86
C THR A 63 -4.41 -0.26 -13.47
N PHE A 64 -3.40 0.57 -13.79
CA PHE A 64 -3.43 2.00 -13.49
C PHE A 64 -4.52 2.73 -14.28
N ARG A 65 -4.63 2.49 -15.58
CA ARG A 65 -5.66 3.11 -16.45
C ARG A 65 -7.08 2.70 -16.07
N GLU A 66 -7.30 1.42 -15.83
CA GLU A 66 -8.62 0.92 -15.43
C GLU A 66 -9.06 1.47 -14.07
N SER A 67 -8.12 1.57 -13.10
CA SER A 67 -8.41 2.17 -11.79
C SER A 67 -8.79 3.64 -11.92
N ALA A 68 -8.03 4.42 -12.67
CA ALA A 68 -8.35 5.83 -12.96
C ALA A 68 -9.72 5.97 -13.65
N SER A 69 -9.96 5.18 -14.70
CA SER A 69 -11.24 5.18 -15.43
C SER A 69 -12.42 4.74 -14.56
N LEU A 70 -12.23 3.81 -13.63
CA LEU A 70 -13.27 3.45 -12.66
C LEU A 70 -13.59 4.62 -11.73
N LEU A 71 -12.56 5.30 -11.22
CA LEU A 71 -12.76 6.46 -10.37
C LEU A 71 -13.49 7.59 -11.09
N ASP A 72 -13.12 7.86 -12.35
CA ASP A 72 -13.76 8.87 -13.18
C ASP A 72 -15.25 8.60 -13.40
N ARG A 73 -15.62 7.33 -13.61
CA ARG A 73 -17.04 6.94 -13.73
C ARG A 73 -17.82 7.07 -12.42
N LEU A 74 -17.13 7.12 -11.29
CA LEU A 74 -17.74 7.31 -9.97
C LEU A 74 -17.82 8.77 -9.56
N GLN A 75 -17.21 9.70 -10.33
CA GLN A 75 -17.28 11.13 -10.04
C GLN A 75 -18.75 11.57 -9.95
N PRO A 76 -19.18 12.15 -8.82
CA PRO A 76 -20.54 12.63 -8.73
C PRO A 76 -20.72 13.94 -9.52
N ALA A 77 -21.92 14.21 -9.98
CA ALA A 77 -22.25 15.54 -10.47
C ALA A 77 -22.10 16.56 -9.33
N GLY A 78 -21.05 17.36 -9.36
CA GLY A 78 -20.67 18.31 -8.30
C GLY A 78 -19.73 17.69 -7.26
N ARG A 79 -19.75 18.23 -6.03
CA ARG A 79 -18.82 17.81 -4.96
C ARG A 79 -19.28 16.54 -4.24
N PRO A 80 -18.35 15.76 -3.66
CA PRO A 80 -16.89 15.96 -3.61
C PRO A 80 -16.19 15.48 -4.89
N ASP A 81 -15.01 16.04 -5.19
CA ASP A 81 -14.10 15.49 -6.19
C ASP A 81 -13.49 14.21 -5.66
N LEU A 82 -13.42 13.16 -6.45
CA LEU A 82 -12.75 11.90 -6.09
C LEU A 82 -11.32 11.92 -6.65
N VAL A 83 -10.35 11.63 -5.80
CA VAL A 83 -8.92 11.62 -6.14
C VAL A 83 -8.30 10.30 -5.71
N MET A 84 -7.40 9.78 -6.52
CA MET A 84 -6.57 8.62 -6.20
C MET A 84 -5.11 9.09 -6.11
N ALA A 85 -4.45 8.83 -4.99
CA ALA A 85 -3.05 9.14 -4.76
C ALA A 85 -2.24 7.84 -4.64
N TYR A 86 -1.30 7.62 -5.56
CA TYR A 86 -0.45 6.44 -5.50
C TYR A 86 0.48 6.50 -4.29
N SER A 87 0.47 5.45 -3.47
CA SER A 87 1.27 5.36 -2.24
C SER A 87 2.70 4.95 -2.55
N ILE A 88 3.62 5.93 -2.59
CA ILE A 88 5.02 5.78 -3.04
C ILE A 88 5.77 4.74 -2.22
N LYS A 89 5.57 4.72 -0.89
CA LYS A 89 6.21 3.76 0.02
C LYS A 89 6.01 2.29 -0.36
N THR A 90 4.95 2.01 -1.11
CA THR A 90 4.66 0.64 -1.55
C THR A 90 5.64 0.17 -2.62
N ASN A 91 5.91 1.02 -3.59
CA ASN A 91 6.95 0.81 -4.59
C ASN A 91 7.38 2.15 -5.20
N PRO A 92 8.59 2.64 -4.89
CA PRO A 92 9.07 3.95 -5.35
C PRO A 92 9.67 3.91 -6.76
N SER A 93 9.49 2.84 -7.53
CA SER A 93 10.12 2.74 -8.84
C SER A 93 9.64 3.83 -9.80
N PRO A 94 10.56 4.47 -10.57
CA PRO A 94 10.19 5.49 -11.55
C PRO A 94 9.17 5.01 -12.57
N ALA A 95 9.21 3.73 -12.95
CA ALA A 95 8.27 3.14 -13.90
C ALA A 95 6.82 3.15 -13.36
N LEU A 96 6.61 2.74 -12.10
CA LEU A 96 5.27 2.74 -11.50
C LEU A 96 4.79 4.16 -11.18
N LEU A 97 5.68 5.04 -10.72
CA LEU A 97 5.33 6.45 -10.55
C LEU A 97 4.98 7.12 -11.88
N GLY A 98 5.71 6.83 -12.95
CA GLY A 98 5.38 7.28 -14.29
C GLY A 98 3.98 6.84 -14.72
N LEU A 99 3.64 5.57 -14.55
CA LEU A 99 2.30 5.06 -14.84
C LEU A 99 1.21 5.73 -14.00
N ALA A 100 1.48 5.99 -12.71
CA ALA A 100 0.54 6.70 -11.84
C ALA A 100 0.30 8.14 -12.33
N ARG A 101 1.38 8.89 -12.62
CA ARG A 101 1.29 10.24 -13.16
C ARG A 101 0.54 10.28 -14.50
N ASP A 102 0.91 9.40 -15.42
CA ASP A 102 0.33 9.35 -16.77
C ASP A 102 -1.14 8.92 -16.76
N ALA A 103 -1.58 8.21 -15.71
CA ALA A 103 -2.98 7.92 -15.44
C ALA A 103 -3.71 9.04 -14.67
N GLY A 104 -3.06 10.18 -14.39
CA GLY A 104 -3.66 11.31 -13.69
C GLY A 104 -3.79 11.15 -12.17
N LEU A 105 -3.11 10.17 -11.59
CA LEU A 105 -3.11 9.97 -10.14
C LEU A 105 -2.24 11.03 -9.45
N TRP A 106 -2.60 11.35 -8.23
CA TRP A 106 -1.75 12.09 -7.29
C TRP A 106 -0.70 11.16 -6.68
N ALA A 107 0.21 11.72 -5.86
CA ALA A 107 1.18 10.95 -5.09
C ALA A 107 0.91 11.07 -3.59
N GLU A 108 1.00 9.95 -2.86
CA GLU A 108 1.03 9.94 -1.39
C GLU A 108 2.46 9.62 -0.93
N ALA A 109 3.03 10.51 -0.10
CA ALA A 109 4.40 10.45 0.38
C ALA A 109 4.48 10.52 1.91
N ILE A 110 5.44 9.79 2.49
CA ILE A 110 5.69 9.76 3.92
C ILE A 110 7.09 10.28 4.31
N ALA A 111 7.92 10.60 3.32
CA ALA A 111 9.30 11.02 3.51
C ALA A 111 9.72 12.10 2.51
N GLN A 112 10.73 12.89 2.86
CA GLN A 112 11.27 13.93 1.98
C GLN A 112 11.83 13.36 0.67
N SER A 113 12.50 12.21 0.75
CA SER A 113 13.03 11.52 -0.44
C SER A 113 11.92 11.14 -1.43
N GLU A 114 10.76 10.67 -0.92
CA GLU A 114 9.61 10.35 -1.76
C GLU A 114 9.03 11.60 -2.42
N VAL A 115 8.93 12.73 -1.70
CA VAL A 115 8.49 14.01 -2.27
C VAL A 115 9.45 14.48 -3.38
N THR A 116 10.76 14.46 -3.08
CA THR A 116 11.78 14.87 -4.05
C THR A 116 11.71 13.99 -5.30
N HIS A 117 11.54 12.70 -5.11
CA HIS A 117 11.43 11.74 -6.20
C HIS A 117 10.17 11.98 -7.05
N ALA A 118 9.01 12.16 -6.41
CA ALA A 118 7.75 12.44 -7.11
C ALA A 118 7.83 13.75 -7.92
N VAL A 119 8.34 14.82 -7.33
CA VAL A 119 8.53 16.11 -8.01
C VAL A 119 9.50 15.96 -9.19
N GLY A 120 10.61 15.24 -8.98
CA GLY A 120 11.59 14.95 -10.05
C GLY A 120 11.00 14.15 -11.21
N LEU A 121 9.97 13.36 -10.97
CA LEU A 121 9.22 12.62 -12.00
C LEU A 121 8.03 13.41 -12.57
N GLY A 122 7.87 14.69 -12.20
CA GLY A 122 6.87 15.59 -12.78
C GLY A 122 5.49 15.58 -12.09
N PHE A 123 5.36 15.05 -10.86
CA PHE A 123 4.15 15.28 -10.09
C PHE A 123 4.10 16.74 -9.61
N PRO A 124 3.02 17.48 -9.89
CA PRO A 124 2.83 18.81 -9.32
C PRO A 124 2.78 18.73 -7.78
N PRO A 125 3.47 19.59 -7.04
CA PRO A 125 3.47 19.56 -5.58
C PRO A 125 2.07 19.63 -4.97
N GLU A 126 1.14 20.37 -5.57
CA GLU A 126 -0.26 20.48 -5.19
C GLU A 126 -1.06 19.17 -5.39
N GLN A 127 -0.49 18.19 -6.06
CA GLN A 127 -1.00 16.82 -6.18
C GLN A 127 -0.26 15.83 -5.27
N ILE A 128 0.49 16.33 -4.29
CA ILE A 128 1.16 15.49 -3.30
C ILE A 128 0.40 15.57 -1.97
N VAL A 129 0.11 14.39 -1.43
CA VAL A 129 -0.47 14.18 -0.10
C VAL A 129 0.62 13.74 0.86
N LEU A 130 0.80 14.44 1.97
CA LEU A 130 1.78 14.10 2.98
C LEU A 130 1.14 13.38 4.16
N ASN A 131 1.57 12.16 4.39
CA ASN A 131 1.16 11.28 5.47
C ASN A 131 2.35 10.89 6.38
N GLY A 132 2.13 9.90 7.21
CA GLY A 132 3.12 9.32 8.12
C GLY A 132 3.38 10.15 9.37
N PRO A 133 3.96 9.55 10.40
CA PRO A 133 4.28 10.22 11.66
C PRO A 133 5.53 11.11 11.50
N GLY A 134 5.56 12.22 12.27
CA GLY A 134 6.76 13.00 12.47
C GLY A 134 7.32 13.68 11.23
N LYS A 135 6.58 14.58 10.61
CA LYS A 135 7.04 15.38 9.43
C LYS A 135 8.13 16.42 9.82
N TRP A 136 9.03 16.03 10.70
CA TRP A 136 10.20 16.81 11.13
C TRP A 136 11.13 17.19 9.97
N TRP A 137 11.12 16.42 8.90
CA TRP A 137 11.88 16.62 7.67
C TRP A 137 11.32 17.76 6.81
N LEU A 138 10.12 18.26 7.08
CA LEU A 138 9.66 19.50 6.47
C LEU A 138 10.55 20.64 6.96
N ALA A 139 11.67 20.83 6.29
CA ALA A 139 12.71 21.81 6.67
C ALA A 139 12.18 23.24 6.70
N PRO A 140 12.85 24.19 7.39
CA PRO A 140 12.43 25.59 7.48
C PRO A 140 12.54 26.36 6.14
N VAL A 141 12.91 25.70 5.05
CA VAL A 141 12.97 26.28 3.71
C VAL A 141 11.56 26.43 3.15
N LYS A 142 11.33 27.48 2.37
CA LYS A 142 10.07 27.72 1.65
C LYS A 142 9.69 26.46 0.87
N THR A 143 8.61 25.81 1.29
CA THR A 143 8.16 24.57 0.66
C THR A 143 7.18 24.87 -0.48
N PRO A 144 7.07 23.98 -1.48
CA PRO A 144 5.99 24.08 -2.46
C PRO A 144 4.63 23.91 -1.76
N ARG A 145 3.58 24.28 -2.48
CA ARG A 145 2.20 24.08 -2.01
C ARG A 145 1.80 22.63 -2.17
N TYR A 146 1.44 21.96 -1.07
CA TYR A 146 0.96 20.58 -1.08
C TYR A 146 -0.56 20.49 -1.19
N GLY A 147 -1.07 19.39 -1.74
CA GLY A 147 -2.51 19.13 -1.82
C GLY A 147 -3.14 18.90 -0.45
N ALA A 148 -2.51 18.06 0.38
CA ALA A 148 -2.96 17.83 1.75
C ALA A 148 -1.79 17.41 2.66
N ILE A 149 -1.90 17.77 3.96
CA ILE A 149 -0.99 17.31 5.03
C ILE A 149 -1.84 16.73 6.16
N PHE A 150 -1.65 15.46 6.47
CA PHE A 150 -2.33 14.79 7.58
C PHE A 150 -1.34 14.50 8.70
N CYS A 151 -1.50 15.17 9.84
CA CYS A 151 -0.68 14.96 11.04
C CYS A 151 -1.11 13.68 11.76
N ASP A 152 -0.14 12.89 12.19
CA ASP A 152 -0.35 11.63 12.91
C ASP A 152 -0.57 11.85 14.42
N SER A 153 -0.25 13.05 14.92
CA SER A 153 -0.42 13.45 16.32
C SER A 153 -0.77 14.93 16.47
N LEU A 154 -1.36 15.29 17.62
CA LEU A 154 -1.59 16.70 17.97
C LEU A 154 -0.29 17.48 18.13
N GLN A 155 0.76 16.83 18.63
CA GLN A 155 2.07 17.43 18.75
C GLN A 155 2.66 17.82 17.39
N GLU A 156 2.51 16.98 16.39
CA GLU A 156 2.95 17.29 15.03
C GLU A 156 2.20 18.51 14.48
N LEU A 157 0.88 18.58 14.67
CA LEU A 157 0.10 19.73 14.25
C LEU A 157 0.55 21.02 14.99
N ARG A 158 0.90 20.94 16.28
CA ARG A 158 1.46 22.08 17.02
C ARG A 158 2.78 22.56 16.42
N MET A 159 3.65 21.63 16.02
CA MET A 159 4.95 21.94 15.40
C MET A 159 4.80 22.61 14.03
N LEU A 160 3.88 22.12 13.21
CA LEU A 160 3.71 22.64 11.86
C LEU A 160 2.93 23.97 11.81
N ARG A 161 2.07 24.25 12.80
CA ARG A 161 1.20 25.41 12.84
C ARG A 161 1.91 26.76 12.65
N PRO A 162 3.03 27.08 13.33
CA PRO A 162 3.72 28.36 13.13
C PRO A 162 4.11 28.57 11.66
N ARG A 163 4.64 27.55 10.99
CA ARG A 163 5.05 27.59 9.58
C ARG A 163 3.87 27.71 8.61
N LEU A 164 2.75 27.07 8.95
CA LEU A 164 1.49 27.23 8.22
C LEU A 164 0.95 28.67 8.36
N SER A 165 1.16 29.30 9.53
CA SER A 165 0.72 30.66 9.80
C SER A 165 1.59 31.71 9.10
N SER A 166 2.94 31.52 9.09
CA SER A 166 3.87 32.42 8.39
C SER A 166 3.79 32.29 6.85
N GLY A 167 3.34 31.14 6.35
CA GLY A 167 3.33 30.84 4.92
C GLY A 167 4.60 30.13 4.43
N ASP A 168 5.52 29.75 5.32
CA ASP A 168 6.69 28.96 4.98
C ASP A 168 6.34 27.50 4.62
N LEU A 169 5.19 27.02 5.09
CA LEU A 169 4.59 25.77 4.69
C LEU A 169 3.18 26.05 4.15
N VAL A 170 2.92 25.61 2.92
CA VAL A 170 1.65 25.85 2.24
C VAL A 170 1.00 24.53 1.88
N ALA A 171 -0.27 24.36 2.19
CA ALA A 171 -1.09 23.23 1.78
C ALA A 171 -2.54 23.66 1.56
N ASP A 172 -3.27 23.00 0.67
CA ASP A 172 -4.69 23.27 0.46
C ASP A 172 -5.50 22.82 1.67
N TYR A 173 -5.15 21.65 2.20
CA TYR A 173 -5.80 21.05 3.35
C TYR A 173 -4.77 20.62 4.39
N VAL A 174 -5.06 20.88 5.65
CA VAL A 174 -4.23 20.45 6.78
C VAL A 174 -5.12 19.85 7.85
N GLY A 175 -4.70 18.74 8.42
CA GLY A 175 -5.50 18.11 9.48
C GLY A 175 -4.87 16.89 10.10
N LEU A 176 -5.71 15.94 10.48
CA LEU A 176 -5.37 14.89 11.40
C LEU A 176 -5.69 13.50 10.81
N ARG A 177 -4.80 12.55 11.08
CA ARG A 177 -5.12 11.13 10.97
C ARG A 177 -5.92 10.71 12.20
N LEU A 178 -7.11 10.15 11.97
CA LEU A 178 -8.01 9.70 13.03
C LEU A 178 -7.95 8.17 13.15
N ARG A 179 -7.96 7.69 14.37
CA ARG A 179 -7.98 6.28 14.72
C ARG A 179 -9.31 5.92 15.37
N PRO A 180 -10.06 4.92 14.86
CA PRO A 180 -11.24 4.39 15.54
C PRO A 180 -10.89 3.84 16.92
N ALA A 181 -11.78 4.03 17.90
CA ALA A 181 -11.56 3.59 19.28
C ALA A 181 -11.35 2.06 19.41
N THR A 182 -11.94 1.29 18.50
CA THR A 182 -11.86 -0.18 18.49
C THR A 182 -10.59 -0.74 17.88
N VAL A 183 -9.74 0.12 17.28
CA VAL A 183 -8.52 -0.29 16.60
C VAL A 183 -7.29 0.02 17.44
N ASN A 184 -6.58 -1.02 17.86
CA ASN A 184 -5.28 -0.84 18.48
C ASN A 184 -4.21 -0.60 17.42
N SER A 185 -3.83 0.67 17.25
CA SER A 185 -2.80 1.11 16.31
C SER A 185 -1.92 2.17 16.96
N ARG A 186 -0.63 2.16 16.63
CA ARG A 186 0.29 3.23 17.04
C ARG A 186 0.08 4.53 16.26
N PHE A 187 -0.72 4.49 15.20
CA PHE A 187 -0.93 5.62 14.29
C PHE A 187 -2.27 6.31 14.54
N GLY A 188 -2.24 7.63 14.39
CA GLY A 188 -3.43 8.47 14.43
C GLY A 188 -3.96 8.74 15.82
N ILE A 189 -4.92 9.64 15.90
CA ILE A 189 -5.49 10.22 17.12
C ILE A 189 -6.85 9.58 17.39
N GLY A 190 -7.02 9.06 18.61
CA GLY A 190 -8.32 8.58 19.11
C GLY A 190 -9.13 9.74 19.69
N LEU A 191 -10.26 10.09 19.11
CA LEU A 191 -11.13 11.18 19.55
C LEU A 191 -12.17 10.78 20.61
N HIS A 192 -12.08 9.57 21.14
CA HIS A 192 -13.03 9.07 22.17
C HIS A 192 -12.81 9.71 23.53
N GLU A 193 -11.64 10.30 23.78
CA GLU A 193 -11.35 11.04 25.00
C GLU A 193 -11.76 12.51 24.84
N PRO A 194 -12.66 13.06 25.71
CA PRO A 194 -13.15 14.44 25.59
C PRO A 194 -12.04 15.50 25.58
N ALA A 195 -10.99 15.30 26.37
CA ALA A 195 -9.84 16.21 26.43
C ALA A 195 -9.08 16.25 25.11
N VAL A 196 -8.83 15.08 24.48
CA VAL A 196 -8.15 14.95 23.19
C VAL A 196 -8.99 15.59 22.08
N LEU A 197 -10.31 15.36 22.10
CA LEU A 197 -11.23 16.00 21.15
C LEU A 197 -11.23 17.54 21.30
N ALA A 198 -11.32 18.04 22.53
CA ALA A 198 -11.31 19.49 22.80
C ALA A 198 -9.99 20.12 22.30
N GLU A 199 -8.87 19.47 22.56
CA GLU A 199 -7.57 19.93 22.11
C GLU A 199 -7.43 19.91 20.58
N ALA A 200 -7.85 18.82 19.91
CA ALA A 200 -7.88 18.72 18.46
C ALA A 200 -8.66 19.89 17.83
N VAL A 201 -9.86 20.16 18.35
CA VAL A 201 -10.70 21.29 17.92
C VAL A 201 -9.98 22.63 18.13
N ALA A 202 -9.36 22.84 19.30
CA ALA A 202 -8.65 24.09 19.61
C ALA A 202 -7.47 24.32 18.65
N LEU A 203 -6.71 23.28 18.32
CA LEU A 203 -5.58 23.37 17.40
C LEU A 203 -6.04 23.62 15.96
N LEU A 204 -7.06 22.91 15.50
CA LEU A 204 -7.60 23.06 14.15
C LEU A 204 -8.24 24.45 13.94
N LYS A 205 -8.89 25.03 14.96
CA LYS A 205 -9.42 26.42 14.92
C LYS A 205 -8.33 27.45 14.69
N ARG A 206 -7.10 27.19 15.17
CA ARG A 206 -5.96 28.10 15.05
C ARG A 206 -5.23 28.02 13.73
N LEU A 207 -5.58 27.08 12.85
CA LEU A 207 -5.03 27.05 11.49
C LEU A 207 -5.52 28.27 10.69
N PRO A 208 -4.69 28.81 9.77
CA PRO A 208 -5.08 29.92 8.91
C PRO A 208 -6.39 29.63 8.15
N ARG A 209 -7.27 30.61 8.05
CA ARG A 209 -8.60 30.44 7.42
C ARG A 209 -8.51 30.10 5.91
N ARG A 210 -7.41 30.43 5.24
CA ARG A 210 -7.17 30.08 3.83
C ARG A 210 -7.00 28.57 3.59
N GLN A 211 -6.69 27.78 4.63
CA GLN A 211 -6.51 26.35 4.53
C GLN A 211 -7.82 25.61 4.79
N GLY A 212 -8.14 24.61 3.99
CA GLY A 212 -9.17 23.64 4.28
C GLY A 212 -8.74 22.70 5.42
N LEU A 213 -9.68 21.97 5.97
CA LEU A 213 -9.43 20.94 6.98
C LEU A 213 -9.28 19.57 6.32
N GLY A 214 -8.40 18.74 6.86
CA GLY A 214 -8.16 17.39 6.37
C GLY A 214 -8.37 16.33 7.44
N PHE A 215 -9.04 15.24 7.09
CA PHE A 215 -9.18 14.08 7.97
C PHE A 215 -8.80 12.82 7.21
N HIS A 216 -7.93 12.04 7.82
CA HIS A 216 -7.37 10.84 7.23
C HIS A 216 -7.67 9.62 8.09
N PHE A 217 -8.00 8.53 7.42
CA PHE A 217 -8.25 7.22 7.98
C PHE A 217 -7.43 6.20 7.18
N HIS A 218 -6.68 5.34 7.85
CA HIS A 218 -5.93 4.31 7.15
C HIS A 218 -5.89 3.01 7.97
N ILE A 219 -6.65 2.04 7.51
CA ILE A 219 -6.66 0.67 8.04
C ILE A 219 -6.69 -0.27 6.83
N ALA A 220 -5.79 -1.26 6.82
CA ALA A 220 -5.72 -2.20 5.72
C ALA A 220 -6.94 -3.15 5.71
N SER A 221 -7.76 -3.09 4.66
CA SER A 221 -8.88 -4.02 4.47
C SER A 221 -8.42 -5.47 4.36
N SER A 222 -7.21 -5.69 3.83
CA SER A 222 -6.57 -7.01 3.75
C SER A 222 -6.32 -7.68 5.11
N LEU A 223 -6.35 -6.92 6.22
CA LEU A 223 -6.18 -7.44 7.59
C LEU A 223 -7.52 -7.68 8.30
N PHE A 224 -8.54 -6.89 7.98
CA PHE A 224 -9.81 -6.87 8.71
C PHE A 224 -11.00 -7.36 7.88
N GLY A 225 -10.82 -7.53 6.58
CA GLY A 225 -11.89 -7.79 5.62
C GLY A 225 -12.68 -6.52 5.25
N VAL A 226 -13.27 -6.53 4.06
CA VAL A 226 -13.93 -5.35 3.46
C VAL A 226 -15.12 -4.86 4.29
N ARG A 227 -15.94 -5.76 4.85
CA ARG A 227 -17.11 -5.36 5.67
C ARG A 227 -16.71 -4.64 6.96
N THR A 228 -15.72 -5.19 7.68
CA THR A 228 -15.22 -4.54 8.91
C THR A 228 -14.60 -3.20 8.58
N TRP A 229 -13.82 -3.14 7.48
CA TRP A 229 -13.25 -1.88 7.01
C TRP A 229 -14.34 -0.84 6.69
N HIS A 230 -15.44 -1.25 6.04
CA HIS A 230 -16.57 -0.35 5.73
C HIS A 230 -17.19 0.24 7.00
N SER A 231 -17.51 -0.58 8.00
CA SER A 231 -18.04 -0.10 9.29
C SER A 231 -17.08 0.86 9.99
N LEU A 232 -15.77 0.62 9.92
CA LEU A 232 -14.77 1.52 10.49
C LEU A 232 -14.70 2.84 9.72
N ALA A 233 -14.88 2.82 8.40
CA ALA A 233 -14.94 4.02 7.56
C ALA A 233 -16.21 4.85 7.85
N GLU A 234 -17.36 4.23 8.12
CA GLU A 234 -18.56 4.94 8.56
C GLU A 234 -18.37 5.61 9.93
N ASN A 235 -17.74 4.91 10.88
CA ASN A 235 -17.38 5.49 12.18
C ASN A 235 -16.41 6.68 12.04
N PHE A 236 -15.48 6.59 11.09
CA PHE A 236 -14.60 7.70 10.74
C PHE A 236 -15.40 8.90 10.21
N LEU A 237 -16.34 8.70 9.28
CA LEU A 237 -17.20 9.78 8.78
C LEU A 237 -18.04 10.43 9.89
N ALA A 238 -18.56 9.65 10.84
CA ALA A 238 -19.27 10.19 12.00
C ALA A 238 -18.35 11.06 12.87
N ALA A 239 -17.10 10.62 13.12
CA ALA A 239 -16.11 11.42 13.84
C ALA A 239 -15.75 12.72 13.11
N VAL A 240 -15.64 12.68 11.77
CA VAL A 240 -15.47 13.88 10.93
C VAL A 240 -16.66 14.83 11.09
N GLY A 241 -17.88 14.31 11.10
CA GLY A 241 -19.11 15.12 11.35
C GLY A 241 -19.03 15.88 12.66
N LEU A 242 -18.69 15.19 13.75
CA LEU A 242 -18.51 15.81 15.08
C LEU A 242 -17.47 16.93 15.10
N LEU A 243 -16.38 16.78 14.35
CA LEU A 243 -15.37 17.83 14.21
C LEU A 243 -15.89 18.99 13.36
N CYS A 244 -16.55 18.71 12.24
CA CYS A 244 -17.09 19.73 11.34
C CYS A 244 -18.13 20.62 12.01
N ASP A 245 -18.99 20.06 12.87
CA ASP A 245 -19.97 20.84 13.66
C ASP A 245 -19.30 21.88 14.56
N ARG A 246 -18.11 21.58 15.09
CA ARG A 246 -17.32 22.48 15.94
C ARG A 246 -16.41 23.45 15.17
N LEU A 247 -16.16 23.14 13.88
CA LEU A 247 -15.17 23.81 13.03
C LEU A 247 -15.82 24.48 11.80
N ARG A 248 -17.06 24.94 11.94
CA ARG A 248 -17.93 25.42 10.85
C ARG A 248 -17.26 26.38 9.86
N GLY A 249 -17.70 26.30 8.60
CA GLY A 249 -17.40 27.29 7.55
C GLY A 249 -16.06 27.03 6.80
N ARG A 250 -15.46 25.87 6.94
CA ARG A 250 -14.23 25.50 6.21
C ARG A 250 -14.47 24.33 5.25
N PRO A 251 -13.87 24.37 4.04
CA PRO A 251 -13.89 23.22 3.16
C PRO A 251 -13.11 22.05 3.79
N VAL A 252 -13.56 20.82 3.55
CA VAL A 252 -13.00 19.61 4.14
C VAL A 252 -12.55 18.65 3.04
N VAL A 253 -11.42 17.98 3.26
CA VAL A 253 -11.01 16.77 2.55
C VAL A 253 -11.03 15.58 3.48
N VAL A 254 -11.50 14.43 3.00
CA VAL A 254 -11.38 13.16 3.69
C VAL A 254 -10.53 12.21 2.88
N SER A 255 -9.61 11.49 3.53
CA SER A 255 -8.86 10.40 2.93
C SER A 255 -9.21 9.09 3.62
N PHE A 256 -9.52 8.06 2.83
CA PHE A 256 -9.75 6.72 3.31
C PHE A 256 -8.50 5.86 3.31
N GLY A 257 -7.33 6.45 3.02
CA GLY A 257 -6.05 5.77 3.00
C GLY A 257 -5.95 4.70 1.91
N GLY A 258 -5.25 3.61 2.25
CA GLY A 258 -4.97 2.49 1.37
C GLY A 258 -5.15 1.13 2.05
N GLY A 259 -4.46 0.10 1.55
CA GLY A 259 -4.41 -1.22 2.16
C GLY A 259 -5.34 -2.25 1.53
N TRP A 260 -5.82 -2.01 0.31
CA TRP A 260 -6.62 -2.98 -0.46
C TRP A 260 -5.73 -3.98 -1.19
N HIS A 261 -6.26 -5.22 -1.32
CA HIS A 261 -5.66 -6.26 -2.15
C HIS A 261 -6.04 -6.05 -3.62
N PRO A 262 -5.20 -6.44 -4.59
CA PRO A 262 -5.53 -6.35 -6.01
C PRO A 262 -6.84 -7.06 -6.39
N ASP A 263 -7.18 -8.16 -5.73
CA ASP A 263 -8.40 -8.93 -6.03
C ASP A 263 -9.68 -8.21 -5.62
N ASP A 264 -9.64 -7.44 -4.54
CA ASP A 264 -10.80 -6.75 -3.98
C ASP A 264 -11.00 -5.35 -4.57
N TRP A 265 -9.96 -4.82 -5.25
CA TRP A 265 -9.88 -3.39 -5.58
C TRP A 265 -11.02 -2.88 -6.47
N SER A 266 -11.27 -3.57 -7.57
CA SER A 266 -12.32 -3.15 -8.51
C SER A 266 -13.72 -3.26 -7.92
N ASP A 267 -13.98 -4.33 -7.16
CA ASP A 267 -15.28 -4.55 -6.53
C ASP A 267 -15.49 -3.57 -5.37
N PHE A 268 -14.44 -3.29 -4.59
CA PHE A 268 -14.45 -2.24 -3.58
C PHE A 268 -14.85 -0.88 -4.18
N LEU A 269 -14.25 -0.47 -5.30
CA LEU A 269 -14.60 0.79 -5.95
C LEU A 269 -16.07 0.85 -6.38
N ARG A 270 -16.57 -0.22 -7.01
CA ARG A 270 -17.95 -0.29 -7.50
C ARG A 270 -19.00 -0.43 -6.39
N GLY A 271 -18.64 -1.07 -5.30
CA GLY A 271 -19.49 -1.38 -4.16
C GLY A 271 -19.35 -0.38 -3.01
N GLU A 272 -18.49 -0.73 -2.05
CA GLU A 272 -18.38 -0.04 -0.76
C GLU A 272 -17.95 1.42 -0.90
N PHE A 273 -17.01 1.72 -1.78
CA PHE A 273 -16.56 3.10 -1.98
C PHE A 273 -17.66 3.99 -2.54
N ARG A 274 -18.43 3.49 -3.49
CA ARG A 274 -19.61 4.21 -4.03
C ARG A 274 -20.63 4.53 -2.94
N GLN A 275 -20.86 3.59 -2.01
CA GLN A 275 -21.77 3.81 -0.87
C GLN A 275 -21.22 4.89 0.07
N LEU A 276 -19.91 4.86 0.38
CA LEU A 276 -19.26 5.88 1.20
C LEU A 276 -19.29 7.27 0.57
N VAL A 277 -19.10 7.39 -0.74
CA VAL A 277 -19.24 8.66 -1.46
C VAL A 277 -20.67 9.20 -1.30
N THR A 278 -21.67 8.36 -1.44
CA THR A 278 -23.09 8.72 -1.28
C THR A 278 -23.38 9.16 0.16
N ALA A 279 -22.91 8.42 1.15
CA ALA A 279 -23.05 8.75 2.56
C ALA A 279 -22.36 10.10 2.90
N CYS A 280 -21.14 10.29 2.41
CA CYS A 280 -20.38 11.52 2.59
C CYS A 280 -21.11 12.75 2.01
N ARG A 281 -21.64 12.65 0.79
CA ARG A 281 -22.41 13.73 0.17
C ARG A 281 -23.64 14.13 0.99
N ARG A 282 -24.35 13.16 1.53
CA ARG A 282 -25.57 13.39 2.31
C ARG A 282 -25.28 13.97 3.69
N GLN A 283 -24.27 13.43 4.38
CA GLN A 283 -24.01 13.73 5.78
C GLN A 283 -23.02 14.88 5.98
N LEU A 284 -22.10 15.08 5.04
CA LEU A 284 -20.96 15.99 5.15
C LEU A 284 -20.85 16.91 3.92
N PRO A 285 -21.81 17.82 3.71
CA PRO A 285 -21.84 18.68 2.49
C PRO A 285 -20.65 19.65 2.40
N MET A 286 -19.88 19.83 3.48
CA MET A 286 -18.64 20.62 3.49
C MET A 286 -17.46 19.88 2.87
N VAL A 287 -17.54 18.58 2.66
CA VAL A 287 -16.47 17.80 2.03
C VAL A 287 -16.38 18.17 0.55
N ARG A 288 -15.18 18.61 0.15
CA ARG A 288 -14.87 19.06 -1.22
C ARG A 288 -14.12 18.01 -2.01
N ARG A 289 -13.43 17.11 -1.31
CA ARG A 289 -12.62 16.06 -1.94
C ARG A 289 -12.59 14.80 -1.09
N ILE A 290 -12.60 13.66 -1.75
CA ILE A 290 -12.36 12.34 -1.15
C ILE A 290 -11.10 11.78 -1.81
N ILE A 291 -10.14 11.32 -0.99
CA ILE A 291 -8.88 10.75 -1.45
C ILE A 291 -8.85 9.25 -1.12
N LEU A 292 -8.42 8.45 -2.08
CA LEU A 292 -7.98 7.07 -1.90
C LEU A 292 -6.47 7.00 -2.11
N GLU A 293 -5.77 6.15 -1.34
CA GLU A 293 -4.30 6.02 -1.39
C GLU A 293 -3.88 4.58 -1.73
N PRO A 294 -4.26 4.06 -2.91
CA PRO A 294 -3.87 2.72 -3.30
C PRO A 294 -2.36 2.63 -3.52
N GLY A 295 -1.75 1.64 -2.90
CA GLY A 295 -0.37 1.23 -3.17
C GLY A 295 -0.38 -0.22 -3.65
N LYS A 296 -0.59 -1.15 -2.71
CA LYS A 296 -0.59 -2.61 -2.95
C LYS A 296 -1.56 -3.02 -4.06
N ALA A 297 -2.77 -2.46 -4.08
CA ALA A 297 -3.78 -2.76 -5.09
C ALA A 297 -3.30 -2.52 -6.54
N LEU A 298 -2.45 -1.51 -6.74
CA LEU A 298 -1.93 -1.16 -8.06
C LEU A 298 -0.57 -1.79 -8.37
N SER A 299 0.31 -1.89 -7.36
CA SER A 299 1.71 -2.27 -7.59
C SER A 299 1.99 -3.76 -7.42
N GLN A 300 1.28 -4.49 -6.55
CA GLN A 300 1.67 -5.85 -6.15
C GLN A 300 1.87 -6.79 -7.34
N ARG A 301 0.95 -6.77 -8.30
CA ARG A 301 1.00 -7.63 -9.49
C ARG A 301 1.70 -6.98 -10.67
N SER A 302 2.17 -5.76 -10.53
CA SER A 302 2.79 -5.01 -11.60
C SER A 302 4.25 -5.36 -11.85
N MET A 303 4.87 -6.13 -10.96
CA MET A 303 6.26 -6.57 -11.09
C MET A 303 6.43 -8.03 -10.67
N CYS A 304 7.47 -8.66 -11.21
CA CYS A 304 7.99 -9.94 -10.75
C CYS A 304 9.48 -9.83 -10.42
N LEU A 305 10.00 -10.80 -9.67
CA LEU A 305 11.43 -11.00 -9.51
C LEU A 305 11.85 -12.27 -10.27
N LEU A 306 12.84 -12.15 -11.14
CA LEU A 306 13.47 -13.26 -11.83
C LEU A 306 14.63 -13.80 -11.01
N THR A 307 14.78 -15.12 -11.00
CA THR A 307 15.84 -15.82 -10.27
C THR A 307 16.18 -17.15 -10.94
N HIS A 308 17.45 -17.57 -10.90
CA HIS A 308 17.87 -18.87 -11.37
C HIS A 308 17.92 -19.89 -10.24
N VAL A 309 17.56 -21.11 -10.57
CA VAL A 309 17.81 -22.28 -9.71
C VAL A 309 19.30 -22.60 -9.74
N ILE A 310 19.99 -22.50 -8.60
CA ILE A 310 21.42 -22.78 -8.49
C ILE A 310 21.69 -24.21 -7.98
N GLU A 311 20.71 -24.79 -7.27
CA GLU A 311 20.82 -26.18 -6.77
C GLU A 311 19.44 -26.82 -6.65
N VAL A 312 19.36 -28.14 -6.83
CA VAL A 312 18.16 -28.96 -6.63
C VAL A 312 18.48 -30.13 -5.73
N ARG A 313 17.87 -30.17 -4.56
CA ARG A 313 18.00 -31.23 -3.56
C ARG A 313 16.72 -32.06 -3.53
N ARG A 314 16.81 -33.34 -3.85
CA ARG A 314 15.65 -34.25 -3.87
C ARG A 314 15.73 -35.25 -2.73
N SER A 315 14.64 -35.34 -1.96
CA SER A 315 14.47 -36.41 -0.95
C SER A 315 13.24 -37.26 -1.28
N ARG A 316 12.95 -38.22 -0.45
CA ARG A 316 11.73 -39.04 -0.60
C ARG A 316 10.44 -38.26 -0.36
N THR A 317 10.49 -37.21 0.42
CA THR A 317 9.30 -36.47 0.89
C THR A 317 9.14 -35.12 0.22
N ARG A 318 10.22 -34.51 -0.29
CA ARG A 318 10.17 -33.16 -0.88
C ARG A 318 11.35 -32.86 -1.78
N THR A 319 11.17 -31.86 -2.62
CA THR A 319 12.24 -31.18 -3.36
C THR A 319 12.55 -29.84 -2.67
N GLU A 320 13.83 -29.53 -2.49
CA GLU A 320 14.32 -28.23 -2.08
C GLU A 320 15.13 -27.62 -3.23
N LEU A 321 14.77 -26.40 -3.58
CA LEU A 321 15.47 -25.61 -4.59
C LEU A 321 16.23 -24.50 -3.90
N VAL A 322 17.50 -24.32 -4.22
CA VAL A 322 18.24 -23.11 -3.85
C VAL A 322 18.25 -22.20 -5.07
N VAL A 323 17.92 -20.93 -4.88
CA VAL A 323 17.93 -19.92 -5.95
C VAL A 323 18.90 -18.79 -5.63
N ASP A 324 19.28 -18.01 -6.65
CA ASP A 324 20.18 -16.88 -6.49
C ASP A 324 19.50 -15.60 -5.93
N ALA A 325 18.17 -15.60 -5.76
CA ALA A 325 17.45 -14.62 -4.96
C ALA A 325 17.46 -14.98 -3.46
N SER A 326 16.97 -14.08 -2.62
CA SER A 326 16.87 -14.25 -1.19
C SER A 326 15.73 -13.44 -0.59
N VAL A 327 15.46 -13.61 0.71
CA VAL A 327 14.52 -12.76 1.46
C VAL A 327 14.99 -11.29 1.55
N ALA A 328 16.26 -11.00 1.21
CA ALA A 328 16.74 -9.63 1.12
C ALA A 328 16.15 -8.87 -0.07
N GLU A 329 15.90 -9.57 -1.18
CA GLU A 329 15.22 -9.05 -2.37
C GLU A 329 13.70 -9.20 -2.28
N LEU A 330 13.20 -10.19 -1.55
CA LEU A 330 11.77 -10.50 -1.39
C LEU A 330 11.34 -10.51 0.08
N PRO A 331 11.51 -9.41 0.83
CA PRO A 331 11.21 -9.39 2.27
C PRO A 331 9.71 -9.58 2.57
N ASP A 332 8.81 -9.20 1.67
CA ASP A 332 7.37 -9.34 1.87
C ASP A 332 6.86 -10.77 1.68
N VAL A 333 7.65 -11.66 1.08
CA VAL A 333 7.28 -13.07 0.85
C VAL A 333 6.90 -13.81 2.13
N ARG A 334 7.44 -13.39 3.28
CA ARG A 334 7.12 -13.94 4.60
C ARG A 334 5.74 -13.54 5.13
N SER A 335 5.27 -12.37 4.72
CA SER A 335 3.94 -11.84 5.10
C SER A 335 2.88 -12.19 4.06
N HIS A 336 3.29 -12.20 2.79
CA HIS A 336 2.42 -12.44 1.64
C HIS A 336 3.11 -13.43 0.70
N PRO A 337 2.78 -14.74 0.76
CA PRO A 337 3.36 -15.74 -0.11
C PRO A 337 3.20 -15.36 -1.59
N HIS A 338 4.28 -15.36 -2.35
CA HIS A 338 4.30 -15.04 -3.76
C HIS A 338 3.99 -16.27 -4.60
N ARG A 339 3.36 -16.06 -5.75
CA ARG A 339 3.18 -17.12 -6.76
C ARG A 339 4.51 -17.31 -7.50
N ILE A 340 4.79 -18.54 -7.90
CA ILE A 340 5.96 -18.86 -8.73
C ILE A 340 5.50 -19.37 -10.08
N ALA A 341 6.20 -18.96 -11.12
CA ALA A 341 6.02 -19.44 -12.48
C ALA A 341 7.36 -19.81 -13.12
N SER A 342 7.33 -20.78 -14.05
CA SER A 342 8.44 -21.13 -14.91
C SER A 342 7.92 -21.55 -16.28
N LEU A 343 8.83 -21.68 -17.25
CA LEU A 343 8.48 -22.33 -18.51
C LEU A 343 8.61 -23.85 -18.35
N GLY A 344 7.57 -24.57 -18.75
CA GLY A 344 7.64 -26.02 -18.88
C GLY A 344 8.47 -26.44 -20.13
N PRO A 345 8.71 -27.77 -20.32
CA PRO A 345 9.49 -28.28 -21.44
C PRO A 345 8.95 -27.91 -22.83
N SER A 346 7.64 -27.65 -22.93
CA SER A 346 6.97 -27.17 -24.15
C SER A 346 7.10 -25.66 -24.40
N GLY A 347 7.82 -24.92 -23.53
CA GLY A 347 7.88 -23.44 -23.57
C GLY A 347 6.57 -22.76 -23.15
N ARG A 348 5.62 -23.49 -22.55
CA ARG A 348 4.39 -22.94 -22.00
C ARG A 348 4.62 -22.52 -20.54
N LEU A 349 4.00 -21.41 -20.15
CA LEU A 349 4.02 -20.96 -18.77
C LEU A 349 3.29 -21.95 -17.86
N ALA A 350 3.92 -22.30 -16.76
CA ALA A 350 3.36 -23.10 -15.67
C ALA A 350 3.42 -22.30 -14.37
N LEU A 351 2.25 -22.08 -13.76
CA LEU A 351 2.17 -21.62 -12.37
C LEU A 351 2.35 -22.82 -11.45
N TRP A 352 3.16 -22.65 -10.41
CA TRP A 352 3.39 -23.73 -9.45
C TRP A 352 2.23 -23.82 -8.45
N GLY A 353 1.81 -25.03 -8.14
CA GLY A 353 0.76 -25.31 -7.17
C GLY A 353 1.25 -25.33 -5.73
N THR A 354 0.36 -25.67 -4.82
CA THR A 354 0.67 -25.90 -3.40
C THR A 354 1.15 -27.33 -3.20
N GLY A 355 2.18 -27.54 -2.36
CA GLY A 355 2.75 -28.86 -2.09
C GLY A 355 3.84 -28.80 -1.02
N PRO A 356 4.58 -29.89 -0.82
CA PRO A 356 5.56 -30.02 0.27
C PRO A 356 6.94 -29.42 -0.05
N ASP A 357 7.13 -28.93 -1.27
CA ASP A 357 8.45 -28.48 -1.73
C ASP A 357 8.80 -27.09 -1.19
N ARG A 358 10.10 -26.79 -1.18
CA ARG A 358 10.64 -25.51 -0.64
C ARG A 358 11.50 -24.80 -1.66
N VAL A 359 11.51 -23.48 -1.60
CA VAL A 359 12.52 -22.65 -2.28
C VAL A 359 13.27 -21.85 -1.23
N LEU A 360 14.58 -22.02 -1.23
CA LEU A 360 15.54 -21.45 -0.31
C LEU A 360 16.35 -20.38 -1.06
N GLY A 361 16.68 -19.31 -0.38
CA GLY A 361 17.58 -18.29 -0.93
C GLY A 361 19.05 -18.64 -0.75
N ARG A 362 19.92 -17.73 -1.20
CA ARG A 362 21.40 -17.90 -1.19
C ARG A 362 22.09 -17.42 0.07
N LEU A 363 21.37 -16.77 1.00
CA LEU A 363 22.00 -16.16 2.18
C LEU A 363 22.30 -17.19 3.27
N CYS A 364 23.35 -16.94 4.04
CA CYS A 364 23.72 -17.73 5.22
C CYS A 364 22.79 -17.41 6.42
N MET A 365 21.47 -17.58 6.24
CA MET A 365 20.43 -17.32 7.25
C MET A 365 19.43 -18.47 7.27
N GLU A 366 19.18 -19.06 8.44
CA GLU A 366 18.22 -20.17 8.60
C GLU A 366 16.79 -19.84 8.12
N PHE A 367 16.44 -18.56 8.10
CA PHE A 367 15.14 -18.07 7.66
C PHE A 367 15.13 -17.53 6.22
N ASP A 368 16.20 -17.79 5.42
CA ASP A 368 16.21 -17.44 4.01
C ASP A 368 15.40 -18.46 3.19
N ILE A 369 14.12 -18.51 3.49
CA ILE A 369 13.12 -19.39 2.89
C ILE A 369 12.13 -18.51 2.12
N LEU A 370 12.16 -18.63 0.80
CA LEU A 370 11.29 -17.86 -0.10
C LEU A 370 9.92 -18.51 -0.28
N SER A 371 9.83 -19.82 -0.10
CA SER A 371 8.57 -20.55 -0.01
C SER A 371 8.79 -21.91 0.66
N ASP A 372 7.83 -22.37 1.44
CA ASP A 372 7.83 -23.65 2.15
C ASP A 372 6.60 -24.52 1.88
N SER A 373 5.77 -24.13 0.93
CA SER A 373 4.47 -24.76 0.67
C SER A 373 4.08 -24.74 -0.81
N MET A 374 5.00 -25.19 -1.68
CA MET A 374 4.76 -25.22 -3.12
C MET A 374 5.00 -26.60 -3.73
N GLN A 375 4.49 -26.78 -4.95
CA GLN A 375 4.72 -27.98 -5.76
C GLN A 375 5.63 -27.61 -6.93
N ALA A 376 6.91 -27.92 -6.82
CA ALA A 376 7.86 -27.75 -7.91
C ALA A 376 7.59 -28.75 -9.04
N PRO A 377 7.71 -28.36 -10.32
CA PRO A 377 7.67 -29.31 -11.43
C PRO A 377 8.75 -30.37 -11.29
N LYS A 378 8.43 -31.65 -11.56
CA LYS A 378 9.40 -32.73 -11.51
C LYS A 378 10.59 -32.55 -12.48
N THR A 379 10.36 -31.76 -13.52
CA THR A 379 11.33 -31.42 -14.56
C THR A 379 12.30 -30.30 -14.17
N VAL A 380 12.06 -29.60 -13.03
CA VAL A 380 12.89 -28.48 -12.61
C VAL A 380 14.34 -28.95 -12.37
N ARG A 381 15.29 -28.15 -12.85
CA ARG A 381 16.73 -28.43 -12.77
C ARG A 381 17.52 -27.16 -12.51
N ARG A 382 18.80 -27.33 -12.17
CA ARG A 382 19.76 -26.24 -12.07
C ARG A 382 19.83 -25.47 -13.41
N GLY A 383 19.84 -24.14 -13.31
CA GLY A 383 19.87 -23.23 -14.44
C GLY A 383 18.48 -22.81 -14.93
N ASP A 384 17.42 -23.43 -14.44
CA ASP A 384 16.07 -23.00 -14.82
C ASP A 384 15.76 -21.59 -14.25
N LEU A 385 15.11 -20.77 -15.09
CA LEU A 385 14.68 -19.43 -14.73
C LEU A 385 13.28 -19.47 -14.13
N LEU A 386 13.12 -18.88 -12.96
CA LEU A 386 11.86 -18.73 -12.24
C LEU A 386 11.44 -17.28 -12.18
N ALA A 387 10.14 -17.04 -12.19
CA ALA A 387 9.54 -15.73 -11.88
C ALA A 387 8.73 -15.80 -10.58
N TYR A 388 9.15 -15.04 -9.58
CA TYR A 388 8.33 -14.73 -8.39
C TYR A 388 7.37 -13.61 -8.76
N LEU A 389 6.10 -13.94 -8.90
CA LEU A 389 5.02 -12.98 -9.17
C LEU A 389 4.62 -12.26 -7.89
N ASP A 390 3.78 -11.23 -8.02
CA ASP A 390 3.29 -10.44 -6.88
C ASP A 390 4.38 -9.66 -6.12
N ALA A 391 5.56 -9.45 -6.72
CA ALA A 391 6.72 -8.82 -6.11
C ALA A 391 6.78 -7.29 -6.30
N GLY A 392 5.64 -6.67 -6.67
CA GLY A 392 5.55 -5.24 -6.93
C GLY A 392 5.19 -4.38 -5.71
N ALA A 393 4.83 -4.98 -4.57
CA ALA A 393 4.48 -4.23 -3.37
C ALA A 393 5.43 -4.59 -2.23
N TYR A 394 6.08 -3.57 -1.65
CA TYR A 394 6.98 -3.64 -0.49
C TYR A 394 8.31 -4.35 -0.72
N ASP A 395 8.44 -5.33 -1.62
CA ASP A 395 9.70 -6.04 -1.83
C ASP A 395 10.84 -5.10 -2.27
N ALA A 396 10.55 -4.12 -3.13
CA ALA A 396 11.56 -3.15 -3.52
C ALA A 396 11.88 -2.14 -2.42
N SER A 397 10.86 -1.61 -1.73
CA SER A 397 11.02 -0.55 -0.74
C SER A 397 11.56 -1.04 0.61
N MET A 398 11.37 -2.33 0.94
CA MET A 398 11.88 -2.95 2.16
C MET A 398 13.10 -3.83 1.93
N ALA A 399 13.59 -3.92 0.68
CA ALA A 399 14.81 -4.67 0.38
C ALA A 399 16.00 -4.17 1.22
N TYR A 400 16.85 -5.09 1.62
CA TYR A 400 18.00 -4.77 2.45
C TYR A 400 19.27 -5.47 1.94
N SER A 401 20.43 -4.97 2.36
CA SER A 401 21.71 -5.58 2.06
C SER A 401 22.15 -6.50 3.19
N PHE A 402 22.53 -7.73 2.83
CA PHE A 402 23.18 -8.65 3.73
C PHE A 402 24.15 -9.54 2.92
N GLY A 403 25.45 -9.42 3.18
CA GLY A 403 26.50 -10.27 2.59
C GLY A 403 26.75 -10.09 1.10
N SER A 404 25.81 -9.55 0.31
CA SER A 404 25.90 -9.44 -1.14
C SER A 404 25.95 -8.02 -1.70
N GLY A 405 25.93 -7.00 -0.81
CA GLY A 405 25.62 -5.63 -1.28
C GLY A 405 24.17 -5.48 -1.71
N GLY A 406 23.60 -4.27 -1.68
CA GLY A 406 22.27 -4.03 -2.19
C GLY A 406 22.21 -4.26 -3.69
N LEU A 407 21.18 -4.96 -4.17
CA LEU A 407 20.91 -4.97 -5.61
C LEU A 407 20.54 -3.55 -6.03
N PRO A 408 21.14 -3.02 -7.11
CA PRO A 408 20.60 -1.81 -7.69
C PRO A 408 19.16 -2.07 -8.10
N LEU A 409 18.29 -1.09 -7.87
CA LEU A 409 16.94 -1.05 -8.44
C LEU A 409 17.09 -0.87 -9.96
N THR A 410 17.54 -1.90 -10.65
CA THR A 410 17.55 -1.91 -12.11
C THR A 410 16.15 -2.25 -12.58
N LEU A 411 15.46 -1.20 -12.94
CA LEU A 411 14.22 -1.26 -13.68
C LEU A 411 14.58 -1.61 -15.12
N GLY A 412 14.21 -2.79 -15.54
CA GLY A 412 14.31 -3.19 -16.94
C GLY A 412 13.28 -2.51 -17.79
#